data_d3ddef0839515f6972ef101c25623e93
#
_entry.id   d3ddef0839515f6972ef101c25623e93
#
_cell.length_a   1.000
_cell.length_b   1.000
_cell.length_c   1.000
_cell.angle_alpha   90.00
_cell.angle_beta   90.00
_cell.angle_gamma   90.00
#
_symmetry.space_group_name_H-M   'P 1'
#
loop_
_entity.id
_entity.type
_entity.pdbx_description
1 polymer ?
#
loop_
_entity_poly.entity_id
_entity_poly.type
_entity_poly.pdbx_seq_one_letter_code
_entity_poly.pdbx_strand_id
1 'polypeptide(L)'
;ASGETIKVGIINNDPNESGYRTANDKDLKEMFTEANGYEATFQYSMKNDEQIAYAQNMLADGVDYLLLSAADTAGWDSVLQDAQAAGTQVILFDRVIDADESLYAASIVSDMDKEGQTAVDWLANQGLDEYNIIHIQGVMGAAAQQGRTKALDEKVAAEDNWKLVTQQTAEWNAEKAQQIVQSVIDSGEDFNVIYAENDDMAKGAVAALDAANIEHGVDKKVIVMGFDCNKWALEELKKGNWNYDGQCNPFQASYIDEVIKSLEAGEEIAEKTIILEE
;
A
#
# COMPACT_ATOMS: atom_id res chain seq x y z
N ALA A 1 -37.22 -10.80 -8.53
CA ALA A 1 -36.62 -9.88 -9.52
C ALA A 1 -35.27 -10.46 -9.89
N SER A 2 -35.08 -10.89 -11.12
CA SER A 2 -33.74 -11.19 -11.66
C SER A 2 -33.08 -9.81 -11.85
N GLY A 3 -32.32 -9.37 -10.84
CA GLY A 3 -31.48 -8.20 -11.00
C GLY A 3 -30.50 -8.44 -12.15
N GLU A 4 -30.28 -7.45 -13.00
CA GLU A 4 -29.23 -7.51 -14.01
C GLU A 4 -27.89 -7.74 -13.29
N THR A 5 -27.05 -8.57 -13.85
CA THR A 5 -25.69 -8.82 -13.33
C THR A 5 -24.87 -7.55 -13.54
N ILE A 6 -24.22 -7.07 -12.47
CA ILE A 6 -23.40 -5.88 -12.50
C ILE A 6 -22.00 -6.24 -13.02
N LYS A 7 -21.58 -5.57 -14.09
CA LYS A 7 -20.26 -5.76 -14.70
C LYS A 7 -19.22 -4.89 -14.00
N VAL A 8 -18.21 -5.50 -13.44
CA VAL A 8 -17.12 -4.79 -12.76
C VAL A 8 -15.77 -5.12 -13.39
N GLY A 9 -15.02 -4.09 -13.72
CA GLY A 9 -13.62 -4.22 -14.09
C GLY A 9 -12.74 -3.87 -12.89
N ILE A 10 -11.81 -4.75 -12.51
CA ILE A 10 -10.95 -4.57 -11.34
C ILE A 10 -9.51 -4.51 -11.79
N ILE A 11 -8.86 -3.37 -11.56
CA ILE A 11 -7.46 -3.15 -11.87
C ILE A 11 -6.69 -3.03 -10.55
N ASN A 12 -5.71 -3.90 -10.39
CA ASN A 12 -4.93 -4.00 -9.17
C ASN A 12 -3.44 -4.16 -9.49
N ASN A 13 -2.62 -4.06 -8.46
CA ASN A 13 -1.20 -4.42 -8.52
C ASN A 13 -1.04 -5.94 -8.48
N ASP A 14 0.17 -6.45 -8.75
CA ASP A 14 0.44 -7.88 -8.78
C ASP A 14 0.10 -8.54 -7.43
N PRO A 15 -0.77 -9.54 -7.38
CA PRO A 15 -1.09 -10.26 -6.13
C PRO A 15 0.11 -10.87 -5.43
N ASN A 16 1.21 -11.09 -6.16
CA ASN A 16 2.43 -11.67 -5.63
C ASN A 16 3.47 -10.63 -5.17
N GLU A 17 3.14 -9.32 -5.24
CA GLU A 17 4.10 -8.28 -4.83
C GLU A 17 4.37 -8.31 -3.32
N SER A 18 3.37 -8.65 -2.52
CA SER A 18 3.43 -8.63 -1.05
C SER A 18 2.32 -9.47 -0.42
N GLY A 19 2.47 -9.80 0.86
CA GLY A 19 1.41 -10.47 1.63
C GLY A 19 0.14 -9.62 1.75
N TYR A 20 0.28 -8.30 1.87
CA TYR A 20 -0.85 -7.37 1.82
C TYR A 20 -1.65 -7.52 0.52
N ARG A 21 -0.99 -7.48 -0.63
CA ARG A 21 -1.65 -7.56 -1.94
C ARG A 21 -2.29 -8.91 -2.20
N THR A 22 -1.67 -10.00 -1.75
CA THR A 22 -2.27 -11.34 -1.82
C THR A 22 -3.59 -11.41 -1.05
N ALA A 23 -3.63 -10.86 0.17
CA ALA A 23 -4.84 -10.81 0.99
C ALA A 23 -5.92 -9.91 0.36
N ASN A 24 -5.53 -8.76 -0.18
CA ASN A 24 -6.42 -7.82 -0.86
C ASN A 24 -7.08 -8.44 -2.11
N ASP A 25 -6.30 -9.08 -2.97
CA ASP A 25 -6.81 -9.76 -4.16
C ASP A 25 -7.77 -10.90 -3.82
N LYS A 26 -7.45 -11.68 -2.79
CA LYS A 26 -8.33 -12.75 -2.32
C LYS A 26 -9.67 -12.21 -1.84
N ASP A 27 -9.67 -11.15 -1.04
CA ASP A 27 -10.88 -10.49 -0.54
C ASP A 27 -11.79 -10.02 -1.69
N LEU A 28 -11.20 -9.37 -2.70
CA LEU A 28 -11.91 -8.92 -3.89
C LEU A 28 -12.51 -10.10 -4.70
N LYS A 29 -11.75 -11.18 -4.89
CA LYS A 29 -12.21 -12.37 -5.61
C LYS A 29 -13.34 -13.11 -4.90
N GLU A 30 -13.34 -13.11 -3.57
CA GLU A 30 -14.41 -13.71 -2.78
C GLU A 30 -15.70 -12.89 -2.84
N MET A 31 -15.61 -11.56 -2.94
CA MET A 31 -16.77 -10.67 -3.02
C MET A 31 -17.36 -10.58 -4.42
N PHE A 32 -16.54 -10.32 -5.44
CA PHE A 32 -17.01 -10.01 -6.80
C PHE A 32 -17.16 -11.30 -7.62
N THR A 33 -18.25 -12.02 -7.34
CA THR A 33 -18.61 -13.30 -7.95
C THR A 33 -20.02 -13.27 -8.52
N GLU A 34 -20.34 -14.19 -9.43
CA GLU A 34 -21.69 -14.36 -9.97
C GLU A 34 -22.72 -14.64 -8.86
N ALA A 35 -22.32 -15.39 -7.82
CA ALA A 35 -23.20 -15.68 -6.67
C ALA A 35 -23.62 -14.41 -5.92
N ASN A 36 -22.78 -13.39 -5.94
CA ASN A 36 -23.05 -12.09 -5.33
C ASN A 36 -23.64 -11.06 -6.32
N GLY A 37 -23.95 -11.47 -7.57
CA GLY A 37 -24.57 -10.64 -8.58
C GLY A 37 -23.59 -9.88 -9.47
N TYR A 38 -22.33 -10.28 -9.51
CA TYR A 38 -21.29 -9.58 -10.28
C TYR A 38 -20.70 -10.45 -11.40
N GLU A 39 -20.43 -9.81 -12.54
CA GLU A 39 -19.57 -10.32 -13.60
C GLU A 39 -18.24 -9.53 -13.52
N ALA A 40 -17.19 -10.14 -12.97
CA ALA A 40 -15.95 -9.45 -12.68
C ALA A 40 -14.81 -9.85 -13.63
N THR A 41 -14.06 -8.85 -14.10
CA THR A 41 -12.82 -9.02 -14.86
C THR A 41 -11.67 -8.42 -14.08
N PHE A 42 -10.63 -9.21 -13.80
CA PHE A 42 -9.45 -8.80 -13.05
C PHE A 42 -8.27 -8.61 -14.00
N GLN A 43 -7.56 -7.49 -13.86
CA GLN A 43 -6.30 -7.23 -14.54
C GLN A 43 -5.28 -6.68 -13.54
N TYR A 44 -4.03 -7.08 -13.73
CA TYR A 44 -2.95 -6.77 -12.80
C TYR A 44 -1.75 -6.19 -13.52
N SER A 45 -1.19 -5.11 -13.00
CA SER A 45 0.12 -4.60 -13.39
C SER A 45 0.67 -3.67 -12.32
N MET A 46 1.97 -3.65 -12.17
CA MET A 46 2.72 -2.68 -11.36
C MET A 46 3.17 -1.47 -12.19
N LYS A 47 2.76 -1.40 -13.47
CA LYS A 47 3.05 -0.31 -14.38
C LYS A 47 1.80 0.51 -14.67
N ASN A 48 1.90 1.81 -14.46
CA ASN A 48 0.76 2.72 -14.59
C ASN A 48 0.19 2.78 -16.01
N ASP A 49 1.06 2.78 -17.02
CA ASP A 49 0.66 2.77 -18.43
C ASP A 49 -0.10 1.51 -18.83
N GLU A 50 0.29 0.34 -18.32
CA GLU A 50 -0.44 -0.91 -18.52
C GLU A 50 -1.81 -0.89 -17.83
N GLN A 51 -1.88 -0.37 -16.60
CA GLN A 51 -3.16 -0.21 -15.90
C GLN A 51 -4.12 0.73 -16.64
N ILE A 52 -3.63 1.83 -17.20
CA ILE A 52 -4.43 2.75 -18.02
C ILE A 52 -4.95 2.03 -19.28
N ALA A 53 -4.12 1.23 -19.94
CA ALA A 53 -4.55 0.43 -21.09
C ALA A 53 -5.63 -0.60 -20.71
N TYR A 54 -5.52 -1.26 -19.57
CA TYR A 54 -6.57 -2.14 -19.05
C TYR A 54 -7.89 -1.40 -18.80
N ALA A 55 -7.81 -0.20 -18.23
CA ALA A 55 -8.98 0.64 -18.01
C ALA A 55 -9.67 0.99 -19.33
N GLN A 56 -8.93 1.39 -20.36
CA GLN A 56 -9.44 1.68 -21.68
C GLN A 56 -10.16 0.45 -22.30
N ASN A 57 -9.60 -0.74 -22.17
CA ASN A 57 -10.21 -1.97 -22.65
C ASN A 57 -11.50 -2.30 -21.90
N MET A 58 -11.51 -2.16 -20.56
CA MET A 58 -12.70 -2.40 -19.75
C MET A 58 -13.84 -1.42 -20.08
N LEU A 59 -13.52 -0.14 -20.34
CA LEU A 59 -14.50 0.85 -20.79
C LEU A 59 -15.10 0.47 -22.15
N ALA A 60 -14.29 -0.01 -23.08
CA ALA A 60 -14.73 -0.52 -24.38
C ALA A 60 -15.65 -1.75 -24.25
N ASP A 61 -15.39 -2.61 -23.25
CA ASP A 61 -16.22 -3.77 -22.93
C ASP A 61 -17.53 -3.42 -22.20
N GLY A 62 -17.71 -2.15 -21.80
CA GLY A 62 -18.94 -1.63 -21.21
C GLY A 62 -19.14 -2.06 -19.76
N VAL A 63 -18.10 -2.05 -18.93
CA VAL A 63 -18.24 -2.28 -17.49
C VAL A 63 -19.09 -1.17 -16.85
N ASP A 64 -19.89 -1.54 -15.86
CA ASP A 64 -20.70 -0.60 -15.08
C ASP A 64 -19.84 0.14 -14.04
N TYR A 65 -18.90 -0.57 -13.46
CA TYR A 65 -17.97 -0.06 -12.45
C TYR A 65 -16.54 -0.41 -12.81
N LEU A 66 -15.65 0.56 -12.64
CA LEU A 66 -14.20 0.39 -12.69
C LEU A 66 -13.63 0.54 -11.28
N LEU A 67 -13.08 -0.52 -10.72
CA LEU A 67 -12.46 -0.55 -9.42
C LEU A 67 -10.93 -0.48 -9.62
N LEU A 68 -10.29 0.51 -8.99
CA LEU A 68 -8.90 0.84 -9.28
C LEU A 68 -8.06 1.00 -8.02
N SER A 69 -6.99 0.23 -7.92
CA SER A 69 -5.83 0.47 -7.06
C SER A 69 -4.63 0.82 -7.93
N ALA A 70 -4.31 2.10 -8.02
CA ALA A 70 -3.36 2.62 -8.99
C ALA A 70 -1.89 2.30 -8.63
N ALA A 71 -1.09 1.95 -9.62
CA ALA A 71 0.35 1.74 -9.47
C ALA A 71 1.09 3.06 -9.16
N ASP A 72 0.64 4.17 -9.74
CA ASP A 72 1.12 5.53 -9.50
C ASP A 72 -0.06 6.48 -9.30
N THR A 73 0.14 7.56 -8.57
CA THR A 73 -0.90 8.56 -8.29
C THR A 73 -1.24 9.43 -9.50
N ALA A 74 -0.33 9.59 -10.45
CA ALA A 74 -0.43 10.53 -11.58
C ALA A 74 -0.96 9.88 -12.87
N GLY A 75 -1.46 10.72 -13.78
CA GLY A 75 -1.76 10.34 -15.17
C GLY A 75 -3.15 9.74 -15.39
N TRP A 76 -4.06 9.81 -14.43
CA TRP A 76 -5.36 9.16 -14.50
C TRP A 76 -6.50 10.02 -15.07
N ASP A 77 -6.34 11.34 -15.17
CA ASP A 77 -7.43 12.26 -15.54
C ASP A 77 -8.13 11.88 -16.85
N SER A 78 -7.36 11.60 -17.90
CA SER A 78 -7.91 11.32 -19.24
C SER A 78 -8.80 10.07 -19.26
N VAL A 79 -8.32 8.95 -18.71
CA VAL A 79 -9.09 7.70 -18.72
C VAL A 79 -10.29 7.77 -17.76
N LEU A 80 -10.20 8.53 -16.67
CA LEU A 80 -11.35 8.75 -15.78
C LEU A 80 -12.41 9.66 -16.43
N GLN A 81 -12.01 10.64 -17.23
CA GLN A 81 -12.94 11.43 -18.05
C GLN A 81 -13.64 10.55 -19.10
N ASP A 82 -12.90 9.63 -19.72
CA ASP A 82 -13.49 8.65 -20.65
C ASP A 82 -14.47 7.72 -19.94
N ALA A 83 -14.19 7.29 -18.73
CA ALA A 83 -15.11 6.50 -17.91
C ALA A 83 -16.40 7.26 -17.62
N GLN A 84 -16.30 8.53 -17.23
CA GLN A 84 -17.45 9.39 -16.98
C GLN A 84 -18.30 9.58 -18.25
N ALA A 85 -17.66 9.80 -19.40
CA ALA A 85 -18.34 9.93 -20.69
C ALA A 85 -19.03 8.62 -21.13
N ALA A 86 -18.49 7.47 -20.77
CA ALA A 86 -19.06 6.16 -21.03
C ALA A 86 -20.19 5.78 -20.05
N GLY A 87 -20.41 6.54 -18.98
CA GLY A 87 -21.35 6.21 -17.92
C GLY A 87 -20.86 5.16 -16.93
N THR A 88 -19.57 4.85 -16.94
CA THR A 88 -18.93 3.93 -15.99
C THR A 88 -18.59 4.67 -14.71
N GLN A 89 -19.01 4.16 -13.57
CA GLN A 89 -18.66 4.67 -12.26
C GLN A 89 -17.27 4.16 -11.84
N VAL A 90 -16.43 5.04 -11.32
CA VAL A 90 -15.09 4.68 -10.83
C VAL A 90 -15.09 4.67 -9.30
N ILE A 91 -14.58 3.60 -8.72
CA ILE A 91 -14.35 3.48 -7.27
C ILE A 91 -12.88 3.16 -7.06
N LEU A 92 -12.20 4.03 -6.31
CA LEU A 92 -10.82 3.83 -5.92
C LEU A 92 -10.75 2.98 -4.65
N PHE A 93 -9.76 2.13 -4.55
CA PHE A 93 -9.52 1.37 -3.33
C PHE A 93 -8.02 1.27 -3.03
N ASP A 94 -7.68 1.14 -1.74
CA ASP A 94 -6.33 1.04 -1.21
C ASP A 94 -5.50 2.32 -1.42
N ARG A 95 -5.38 2.79 -2.64
CA ARG A 95 -4.49 3.90 -3.02
C ARG A 95 -5.27 5.10 -3.52
N VAL A 96 -4.87 6.30 -3.06
CA VAL A 96 -5.34 7.56 -3.62
C VAL A 96 -4.64 7.87 -4.94
N ILE A 97 -5.28 8.68 -5.78
CA ILE A 97 -4.69 9.21 -7.01
C ILE A 97 -4.75 10.74 -7.03
N ASP A 98 -3.90 11.34 -7.85
CA ASP A 98 -3.86 12.78 -8.08
C ASP A 98 -4.79 13.12 -9.25
N ALA A 99 -6.09 13.13 -8.99
CA ALA A 99 -7.14 13.44 -9.95
C ALA A 99 -8.28 14.21 -9.29
N ASP A 100 -9.06 14.92 -10.08
CA ASP A 100 -10.22 15.67 -9.60
C ASP A 100 -11.27 14.71 -9.01
N GLU A 101 -11.75 15.02 -7.81
CA GLU A 101 -12.73 14.19 -7.08
C GLU A 101 -14.06 13.99 -7.85
N SER A 102 -14.40 14.88 -8.79
CA SER A 102 -15.58 14.72 -9.62
C SER A 102 -15.49 13.54 -10.59
N LEU A 103 -14.30 12.99 -10.82
CA LEU A 103 -14.03 11.91 -11.76
C LEU A 103 -14.24 10.51 -11.20
N TYR A 104 -14.47 10.38 -9.90
CA TYR A 104 -14.76 9.08 -9.27
C TYR A 104 -15.91 9.18 -8.26
N ALA A 105 -16.62 8.08 -8.03
CA ALA A 105 -17.77 8.03 -7.16
C ALA A 105 -17.39 7.95 -5.69
N ALA A 106 -16.38 7.16 -5.37
CA ALA A 106 -15.88 6.98 -4.02
C ALA A 106 -14.42 6.51 -4.01
N SER A 107 -13.77 6.67 -2.86
CA SER A 107 -12.41 6.25 -2.59
C SER A 107 -12.37 5.57 -1.21
N ILE A 108 -11.95 4.31 -1.17
CA ILE A 108 -11.86 3.51 0.06
C ILE A 108 -10.39 3.22 0.30
N VAL A 109 -9.79 3.96 1.22
CA VAL A 109 -8.33 4.05 1.37
C VAL A 109 -7.90 4.06 2.84
N SER A 110 -6.63 3.71 3.05
CA SER A 110 -5.91 3.99 4.29
C SER A 110 -5.36 5.41 4.29
N ASP A 111 -5.19 6.00 5.47
CA ASP A 111 -4.49 7.28 5.61
C ASP A 111 -2.97 7.04 5.67
N MET A 112 -2.33 7.02 4.49
CA MET A 112 -0.92 6.71 4.34
C MET A 112 -0.01 7.74 5.03
N ASP A 113 -0.42 9.00 5.09
CA ASP A 113 0.32 10.06 5.81
C ASP A 113 0.28 9.80 7.32
N LYS A 114 -0.88 9.41 7.85
CA LYS A 114 -1.05 9.03 9.26
C LYS A 114 -0.24 7.78 9.62
N GLU A 115 -0.22 6.77 8.74
CA GLU A 115 0.62 5.58 8.95
C GLU A 115 2.09 5.97 9.13
N GLY A 116 2.62 6.78 8.23
CA GLY A 116 4.00 7.27 8.29
C GLY A 116 4.26 8.10 9.55
N GLN A 117 3.36 9.02 9.88
CA GLN A 117 3.49 9.89 11.07
C GLN A 117 3.46 9.05 12.37
N THR A 118 2.56 8.09 12.47
CA THR A 118 2.47 7.20 13.63
C THR A 118 3.75 6.40 13.83
N ALA A 119 4.33 5.87 12.75
CA ALA A 119 5.59 5.12 12.81
C ALA A 119 6.77 6.01 13.24
N VAL A 120 6.87 7.21 12.69
CA VAL A 120 7.95 8.16 13.02
C VAL A 120 7.82 8.66 14.46
N ASP A 121 6.59 8.94 14.93
CA ASP A 121 6.33 9.33 16.32
C ASP A 121 6.71 8.21 17.29
N TRP A 122 6.37 6.97 16.96
CA TRP A 122 6.80 5.82 17.76
C TRP A 122 8.33 5.73 17.82
N LEU A 123 9.02 5.86 16.69
CA LEU A 123 10.47 5.80 16.62
C LEU A 123 11.11 6.92 17.44
N ALA A 124 10.59 8.13 17.34
CA ALA A 124 11.08 9.27 18.12
C ALA A 124 10.98 9.04 19.64
N ASN A 125 9.96 8.32 20.09
CA ASN A 125 9.74 7.99 21.49
C ASN A 125 10.68 6.90 22.03
N GLN A 126 11.54 6.31 21.19
CA GLN A 126 12.52 5.31 21.65
C GLN A 126 13.69 5.95 22.41
N GLY A 127 13.86 7.27 22.33
CA GLY A 127 14.84 8.00 23.13
C GLY A 127 16.30 7.67 22.79
N LEU A 128 16.60 7.41 21.51
CA LEU A 128 17.97 7.15 21.07
C LEU A 128 18.77 8.47 20.96
N ASP A 129 20.05 8.42 21.28
CA ASP A 129 20.95 9.55 21.10
C ASP A 129 21.13 9.92 19.63
N GLU A 130 21.22 8.90 18.76
CA GLU A 130 21.30 9.02 17.32
C GLU A 130 20.39 7.99 16.62
N TYR A 131 19.81 8.41 15.51
CA TYR A 131 19.00 7.57 14.61
C TYR A 131 19.72 7.48 13.26
N ASN A 132 20.42 6.37 13.03
CA ASN A 132 21.11 6.09 11.77
C ASN A 132 20.28 5.07 11.00
N ILE A 133 19.55 5.53 9.98
CA ILE A 133 18.41 4.85 9.41
C ILE A 133 18.74 4.28 8.03
N ILE A 134 18.50 2.98 7.85
CA ILE A 134 18.34 2.37 6.53
C ILE A 134 16.87 2.50 6.16
N HIS A 135 16.56 3.38 5.22
CA HIS A 135 15.21 3.61 4.72
C HIS A 135 14.98 2.83 3.42
N ILE A 136 14.10 1.84 3.49
CA ILE A 136 13.76 0.97 2.36
C ILE A 136 12.37 1.34 1.88
N GLN A 137 12.29 1.97 0.70
CA GLN A 137 11.06 2.48 0.13
C GLN A 137 10.34 1.42 -0.71
N GLY A 138 9.01 1.57 -0.80
CA GLY A 138 8.18 0.81 -1.72
C GLY A 138 8.34 1.25 -3.18
N VAL A 139 7.39 0.85 -4.01
CA VAL A 139 7.32 1.30 -5.41
C VAL A 139 7.16 2.80 -5.45
N MET A 140 8.09 3.47 -6.13
CA MET A 140 8.11 4.93 -6.22
C MET A 140 6.86 5.45 -6.93
N GLY A 141 6.23 6.46 -6.36
CA GLY A 141 4.99 7.06 -6.85
C GLY A 141 3.70 6.41 -6.30
N ALA A 142 3.79 5.27 -5.63
CA ALA A 142 2.63 4.68 -4.96
C ALA A 142 2.22 5.50 -3.73
N ALA A 143 0.92 5.60 -3.46
CA ALA A 143 0.39 6.40 -2.35
C ALA A 143 1.00 6.01 -0.99
N ALA A 144 1.12 4.70 -0.73
CA ALA A 144 1.73 4.20 0.50
C ALA A 144 3.20 4.60 0.62
N GLN A 145 3.97 4.50 -0.46
CA GLN A 145 5.36 4.96 -0.48
C GLN A 145 5.46 6.46 -0.20
N GLN A 146 4.63 7.27 -0.83
CA GLN A 146 4.65 8.72 -0.64
C GLN A 146 4.35 9.10 0.81
N GLY A 147 3.29 8.56 1.40
CA GLY A 147 2.88 8.88 2.77
C GLY A 147 3.87 8.38 3.83
N ARG A 148 4.34 7.15 3.71
CA ARG A 148 5.30 6.55 4.64
C ARG A 148 6.69 7.19 4.56
N THR A 149 7.11 7.61 3.36
CA THR A 149 8.37 8.36 3.13
C THR A 149 8.30 9.77 3.70
N LYS A 150 7.20 10.50 3.46
CA LYS A 150 7.05 11.92 3.81
C LYS A 150 7.34 12.19 5.29
N ALA A 151 6.74 11.44 6.19
CA ALA A 151 6.91 11.63 7.63
C ALA A 151 8.37 11.45 8.06
N LEU A 152 9.06 10.45 7.52
CA LEU A 152 10.46 10.21 7.82
C LEU A 152 11.37 11.31 7.25
N ASP A 153 11.16 11.72 6.00
CA ASP A 153 11.93 12.79 5.37
C ASP A 153 11.78 14.11 6.14
N GLU A 154 10.58 14.46 6.55
CA GLU A 154 10.31 15.65 7.37
C GLU A 154 11.05 15.60 8.71
N LYS A 155 11.04 14.44 9.37
CA LYS A 155 11.73 14.25 10.65
C LYS A 155 13.24 14.35 10.51
N VAL A 156 13.82 13.70 9.49
CA VAL A 156 15.26 13.77 9.19
C VAL A 156 15.69 15.20 8.87
N ALA A 157 14.87 15.96 8.16
CA ALA A 157 15.15 17.37 7.86
C ALA A 157 15.07 18.28 9.11
N ALA A 158 14.28 17.92 10.11
CA ALA A 158 14.04 18.73 11.31
C ALA A 158 15.01 18.45 12.45
N GLU A 159 15.64 17.27 12.51
CA GLU A 159 16.41 16.81 13.66
C GLU A 159 17.84 16.42 13.26
N ASP A 160 18.83 17.07 13.86
CA ASP A 160 20.25 16.85 13.52
C ASP A 160 20.77 15.44 13.87
N ASN A 161 20.13 14.75 14.81
CA ASN A 161 20.48 13.40 15.24
C ASN A 161 19.74 12.29 14.46
N TRP A 162 18.97 12.64 13.44
CA TRP A 162 18.33 11.72 12.51
C TRP A 162 19.04 11.76 11.16
N LYS A 163 19.57 10.61 10.73
CA LYS A 163 20.37 10.49 9.50
C LYS A 163 19.91 9.31 8.67
N LEU A 164 19.77 9.52 7.38
CA LEU A 164 19.60 8.44 6.41
C LEU A 164 20.97 7.90 6.02
N VAL A 165 21.28 6.67 6.42
CA VAL A 165 22.46 5.94 5.95
C VAL A 165 22.29 5.63 4.47
N THR A 166 21.10 5.18 4.09
CA THR A 166 20.66 5.06 2.71
C THR A 166 19.15 5.24 2.61
N GLN A 167 18.68 5.67 1.45
CA GLN A 167 17.26 5.74 1.11
C GLN A 167 17.11 5.20 -0.32
N GLN A 168 16.56 4.02 -0.45
CA GLN A 168 16.44 3.32 -1.73
C GLN A 168 15.14 2.56 -1.82
N THR A 169 14.59 2.49 -3.03
CA THR A 169 13.43 1.63 -3.29
C THR A 169 13.85 0.16 -3.43
N ALA A 170 13.09 -0.71 -2.79
CA ALA A 170 13.12 -2.15 -3.02
C ALA A 170 11.81 -2.65 -3.66
N GLU A 171 10.93 -1.75 -4.09
CA GLU A 171 9.73 -2.04 -4.85
C GLU A 171 8.81 -3.09 -4.17
N TRP A 172 8.65 -3.01 -2.85
CA TRP A 172 7.92 -3.95 -1.99
C TRP A 172 8.53 -5.36 -1.91
N ASN A 173 9.70 -5.59 -2.47
CA ASN A 173 10.33 -6.89 -2.65
C ASN A 173 11.36 -7.22 -1.57
N ALA A 174 11.22 -8.40 -0.94
CA ALA A 174 12.11 -8.85 0.13
C ALA A 174 13.56 -9.04 -0.34
N GLU A 175 13.77 -9.63 -1.52
CA GLU A 175 15.13 -9.92 -2.02
C GLU A 175 15.89 -8.64 -2.34
N LYS A 176 15.23 -7.65 -2.96
CA LYS A 176 15.82 -6.34 -3.21
C LYS A 176 16.16 -5.61 -1.91
N ALA A 177 15.29 -5.68 -0.91
CA ALA A 177 15.55 -5.12 0.42
C ALA A 177 16.76 -5.78 1.09
N GLN A 178 16.89 -7.11 1.00
CA GLN A 178 18.03 -7.85 1.50
C GLN A 178 19.34 -7.37 0.86
N GLN A 179 19.36 -7.16 -0.45
CA GLN A 179 20.52 -6.66 -1.18
C GLN A 179 20.92 -5.26 -0.74
N ILE A 180 19.95 -4.36 -0.49
CA ILE A 180 20.21 -3.00 0.02
C ILE A 180 20.89 -3.07 1.39
N VAL A 181 20.36 -3.83 2.31
CA VAL A 181 20.91 -3.96 3.67
C VAL A 181 22.28 -4.62 3.63
N GLN A 182 22.45 -5.66 2.81
CA GLN A 182 23.75 -6.32 2.65
C GLN A 182 24.82 -5.33 2.13
N SER A 183 24.48 -4.46 1.20
CA SER A 183 25.39 -3.43 0.69
C SER A 183 25.83 -2.44 1.77
N VAL A 184 24.93 -2.05 2.67
CA VAL A 184 25.27 -1.19 3.81
C VAL A 184 26.19 -1.91 4.80
N ILE A 185 25.89 -3.16 5.10
CA ILE A 185 26.75 -3.99 5.97
C ILE A 185 28.15 -4.11 5.38
N ASP A 186 28.27 -4.39 4.09
CA ASP A 186 29.55 -4.55 3.40
C ASP A 186 30.34 -3.23 3.33
N SER A 187 29.68 -2.08 3.32
CA SER A 187 30.32 -0.76 3.37
C SER A 187 30.95 -0.43 4.71
N GLY A 188 30.55 -1.12 5.75
CA GLY A 188 30.99 -0.86 7.13
C GLY A 188 30.33 0.38 7.77
N GLU A 189 29.35 1.00 7.14
CA GLU A 189 28.60 2.11 7.73
C GLU A 189 27.77 1.63 8.92
N ASP A 190 27.75 2.43 9.99
CA ASP A 190 26.97 2.12 11.18
C ASP A 190 25.52 2.52 11.02
N PHE A 191 24.62 1.69 11.53
CA PHE A 191 23.18 1.94 11.54
C PHE A 191 22.52 1.29 12.76
N ASN A 192 21.38 1.80 13.18
CA ASN A 192 20.61 1.26 14.31
C ASN A 192 19.11 1.19 14.05
N VAL A 193 18.64 1.60 12.86
CA VAL A 193 17.23 1.53 12.48
C VAL A 193 17.07 1.01 11.07
N ILE A 194 16.20 0.01 10.91
CA ILE A 194 15.62 -0.39 9.63
C ILE A 194 14.20 0.19 9.58
N TYR A 195 13.97 1.13 8.69
CA TYR A 195 12.64 1.65 8.37
C TYR A 195 12.23 1.11 7.01
N ALA A 196 11.50 0.00 7.00
CA ALA A 196 11.02 -0.64 5.80
C ALA A 196 9.53 -0.34 5.60
N GLU A 197 9.17 0.13 4.43
CA GLU A 197 7.81 0.62 4.14
C GLU A 197 6.77 -0.48 3.94
N ASN A 198 7.15 -1.76 4.01
CA ASN A 198 6.26 -2.90 4.21
C ASN A 198 6.96 -4.07 4.92
N ASP A 199 6.19 -5.06 5.34
CA ASP A 199 6.69 -6.24 6.05
C ASP A 199 7.59 -7.13 5.19
N ASP A 200 7.29 -7.31 3.92
CA ASP A 200 8.09 -8.15 3.02
C ASP A 200 9.52 -7.59 2.90
N MET A 201 9.67 -6.27 2.78
CA MET A 201 10.99 -5.63 2.76
C MET A 201 11.67 -5.68 4.12
N ALA A 202 10.94 -5.53 5.22
CA ALA A 202 11.49 -5.72 6.57
C ALA A 202 12.02 -7.14 6.76
N LYS A 203 11.31 -8.15 6.27
CA LYS A 203 11.75 -9.55 6.27
C LYS A 203 13.06 -9.74 5.50
N GLY A 204 13.18 -9.12 4.33
CA GLY A 204 14.41 -9.14 3.54
C GLY A 204 15.58 -8.47 4.26
N ALA A 205 15.34 -7.33 4.90
CA ALA A 205 16.31 -6.64 5.72
C ALA A 205 16.81 -7.52 6.88
N VAL A 206 15.90 -8.16 7.59
CA VAL A 206 16.23 -9.07 8.71
C VAL A 206 17.04 -10.27 8.24
N ALA A 207 16.74 -10.82 7.07
CA ALA A 207 17.53 -11.91 6.49
C ALA A 207 19.02 -11.51 6.31
N ALA A 208 19.29 -10.28 5.86
CA ALA A 208 20.65 -9.76 5.75
C ALA A 208 21.32 -9.56 7.14
N LEU A 209 20.57 -9.04 8.12
CA LEU A 209 21.06 -8.89 9.49
C LEU A 209 21.44 -10.24 10.11
N ASP A 210 20.55 -11.23 9.97
CA ASP A 210 20.77 -12.59 10.53
C ASP A 210 21.98 -13.27 9.88
N ALA A 211 22.13 -13.15 8.55
CA ALA A 211 23.29 -13.70 7.84
C ALA A 211 24.63 -13.09 8.29
N ALA A 212 24.61 -11.84 8.73
CA ALA A 212 25.76 -11.11 9.25
C ALA A 212 25.93 -11.22 10.79
N ASN A 213 25.07 -11.97 11.47
CA ASN A 213 25.00 -12.08 12.93
C ASN A 213 24.84 -10.73 13.65
N ILE A 214 24.07 -9.83 13.07
CA ILE A 214 23.72 -8.54 13.66
C ILE A 214 22.43 -8.69 14.45
N GLU A 215 22.49 -8.45 15.76
CA GLU A 215 21.34 -8.53 16.64
C GLU A 215 20.34 -7.40 16.36
N HIS A 216 19.05 -7.74 16.35
CA HIS A 216 17.96 -6.82 16.09
C HIS A 216 16.74 -7.15 16.95
N GLY A 217 15.84 -6.18 17.08
CA GLY A 217 14.61 -6.32 17.85
C GLY A 217 14.65 -5.64 19.20
N VAL A 218 13.80 -6.10 20.10
CA VAL A 218 13.63 -5.52 21.43
C VAL A 218 14.90 -5.66 22.26
N ASP A 219 15.35 -4.55 22.84
CA ASP A 219 16.58 -4.45 23.65
C ASP A 219 17.87 -4.82 22.87
N LYS A 220 17.82 -4.75 21.55
CA LYS A 220 18.96 -5.00 20.66
C LYS A 220 19.42 -3.74 19.96
N LYS A 221 20.60 -3.83 19.31
CA LYS A 221 21.22 -2.69 18.62
C LYS A 221 20.35 -2.12 17.51
N VAL A 222 19.68 -2.97 16.73
CA VAL A 222 18.96 -2.56 15.53
C VAL A 222 17.45 -2.67 15.75
N ILE A 223 16.78 -1.52 15.59
CA ILE A 223 15.33 -1.44 15.54
C ILE A 223 14.86 -1.88 14.14
N VAL A 224 13.86 -2.76 14.10
CA VAL A 224 13.22 -3.20 12.86
C VAL A 224 11.77 -2.74 12.83
N MET A 225 11.41 -2.00 11.78
CA MET A 225 10.07 -1.47 11.54
C MET A 225 9.53 -1.97 10.21
N GLY A 226 8.26 -2.34 10.19
CA GLY A 226 7.49 -2.73 9.00
C GLY A 226 6.13 -2.06 8.95
N PHE A 227 5.37 -2.37 7.92
CA PHE A 227 3.97 -1.96 7.73
C PHE A 227 3.19 -3.11 7.11
N ASP A 228 1.91 -3.15 7.31
CA ASP A 228 0.83 -4.04 6.84
C ASP A 228 0.28 -4.98 7.92
N CYS A 229 1.00 -5.24 8.99
CA CYS A 229 0.60 -6.16 10.06
C CYS A 229 0.21 -7.55 9.53
N ASN A 230 1.03 -8.10 8.62
CA ASN A 230 0.89 -9.51 8.24
C ASN A 230 0.99 -10.40 9.48
N LYS A 231 0.22 -11.48 9.52
CA LYS A 231 0.19 -12.38 10.67
C LYS A 231 1.59 -12.86 11.07
N TRP A 232 2.41 -13.25 10.10
CA TRP A 232 3.77 -13.72 10.33
C TRP A 232 4.69 -12.60 10.87
N ALA A 233 4.47 -11.33 10.46
CA ALA A 233 5.20 -10.19 11.00
C ALA A 233 4.80 -9.89 12.45
N LEU A 234 3.52 -9.98 12.77
CA LEU A 234 3.01 -9.86 14.16
C LEU A 234 3.58 -10.97 15.06
N GLU A 235 3.81 -12.16 14.53
CA GLU A 235 4.49 -13.22 15.27
C GLU A 235 5.95 -12.86 15.58
N GLU A 236 6.65 -12.21 14.66
CA GLU A 236 8.00 -11.68 14.89
C GLU A 236 8.03 -10.56 15.94
N LEU A 237 7.03 -9.67 15.95
CA LEU A 237 6.85 -8.70 17.03
C LEU A 237 6.66 -9.38 18.39
N LYS A 238 5.82 -10.39 18.48
CA LYS A 238 5.57 -11.14 19.73
C LYS A 238 6.82 -11.82 20.27
N LYS A 239 7.69 -12.29 19.39
CA LYS A 239 8.99 -12.90 19.76
C LYS A 239 10.03 -11.85 20.16
N GLY A 240 9.78 -10.57 19.92
CA GLY A 240 10.72 -9.49 20.13
C GLY A 240 11.80 -9.37 19.05
N ASN A 241 11.63 -10.03 17.90
CA ASN A 241 12.59 -9.96 16.78
C ASN A 241 12.43 -8.67 15.96
N TRP A 242 11.24 -8.11 15.96
CA TRP A 242 10.88 -6.81 15.37
C TRP A 242 10.35 -5.87 16.45
N ASN A 243 10.35 -4.56 16.17
CA ASN A 243 10.03 -3.54 17.15
C ASN A 243 8.71 -2.81 16.85
N TYR A 244 8.35 -2.67 15.58
CA TYR A 244 7.18 -1.93 15.15
C TYR A 244 6.60 -2.50 13.87
N ASP A 245 5.28 -2.48 13.76
CA ASP A 245 4.58 -2.77 12.53
C ASP A 245 3.32 -1.90 12.45
N GLY A 246 3.21 -1.09 11.38
CA GLY A 246 2.06 -0.25 11.14
C GLY A 246 0.95 -1.01 10.44
N GLN A 247 -0.28 -0.90 10.95
CA GLN A 247 -1.42 -1.54 10.30
C GLN A 247 -1.75 -0.87 8.97
N CYS A 248 -2.06 -1.68 7.95
CA CYS A 248 -2.70 -1.28 6.72
C CYS A 248 -3.72 -2.34 6.35
N ASN A 249 -5.00 -1.97 6.33
CA ASN A 249 -6.10 -2.93 6.16
C ASN A 249 -6.29 -3.30 4.67
N PRO A 250 -6.07 -4.57 4.25
CA PRO A 250 -6.24 -5.01 2.87
C PRO A 250 -7.69 -5.30 2.48
N PHE A 251 -8.63 -5.29 3.42
CA PHE A 251 -10.00 -5.78 3.24
C PHE A 251 -10.96 -4.64 2.87
N GLN A 252 -10.92 -4.21 1.61
CA GLN A 252 -11.78 -3.13 1.10
C GLN A 252 -13.04 -3.64 0.41
N ALA A 253 -13.14 -4.92 0.04
CA ALA A 253 -14.19 -5.44 -0.84
C ALA A 253 -15.61 -5.20 -0.31
N SER A 254 -15.85 -5.37 0.99
CA SER A 254 -17.16 -5.13 1.60
C SER A 254 -17.59 -3.66 1.52
N TYR A 255 -16.66 -2.72 1.70
CA TYR A 255 -16.93 -1.29 1.57
C TYR A 255 -17.25 -0.91 0.12
N ILE A 256 -16.56 -1.50 -0.84
CA ILE A 256 -16.83 -1.29 -2.27
C ILE A 256 -18.21 -1.83 -2.63
N ASP A 257 -18.58 -3.03 -2.18
CA ASP A 257 -19.89 -3.63 -2.41
C ASP A 257 -21.02 -2.76 -1.84
N GLU A 258 -20.85 -2.21 -0.64
CA GLU A 258 -21.82 -1.27 -0.04
C GLU A 258 -21.99 0.00 -0.87
N VAL A 259 -20.89 0.58 -1.37
CA VAL A 259 -20.93 1.75 -2.25
C VAL A 259 -21.67 1.43 -3.53
N ILE A 260 -21.38 0.30 -4.18
CA ILE A 260 -22.08 -0.12 -5.41
C ILE A 260 -23.59 -0.28 -5.14
N LYS A 261 -23.97 -0.95 -4.06
CA LYS A 261 -25.38 -1.14 -3.69
C LYS A 261 -26.10 0.18 -3.45
N SER A 262 -25.47 1.15 -2.80
CA SER A 262 -26.04 2.48 -2.61
C SER A 262 -26.22 3.20 -3.95
N LEU A 263 -25.23 3.15 -4.83
CA LEU A 263 -25.32 3.75 -6.18
C LEU A 263 -26.41 3.09 -7.03
N GLU A 264 -26.54 1.78 -7.01
CA GLU A 264 -27.60 1.02 -7.71
C GLU A 264 -29.00 1.35 -7.16
N ALA A 265 -29.10 1.68 -5.86
CA ALA A 265 -30.34 2.14 -5.25
C ALA A 265 -30.66 3.61 -5.56
N GLY A 266 -29.79 4.33 -6.25
CA GLY A 266 -29.93 5.76 -6.55
C GLY A 266 -29.69 6.66 -5.34
N GLU A 267 -28.98 6.15 -4.34
CA GLU A 267 -28.61 6.91 -3.14
C GLU A 267 -27.36 7.74 -3.39
N GLU A 268 -27.27 8.89 -2.74
CA GLU A 268 -26.04 9.69 -2.72
C GLU A 268 -25.04 9.09 -1.73
N ILE A 269 -23.78 9.06 -2.13
CA ILE A 269 -22.68 8.67 -1.23
C ILE A 269 -22.39 9.84 -0.30
N ALA A 270 -22.63 9.64 1.00
CA ALA A 270 -22.51 10.67 2.02
C ALA A 270 -21.08 11.22 2.15
N GLU A 271 -20.09 10.33 2.11
CA GLU A 271 -18.66 10.68 2.15
C GLU A 271 -17.95 10.01 0.98
N LYS A 272 -17.41 10.82 0.08
CA LYS A 272 -16.70 10.35 -1.10
C LYS A 272 -15.42 9.57 -0.73
N THR A 273 -14.69 10.01 0.27
CA THR A 273 -13.51 9.33 0.79
C THR A 273 -13.84 8.63 2.09
N ILE A 274 -13.72 7.32 2.08
CA ILE A 274 -13.91 6.43 3.23
C ILE A 274 -12.52 6.02 3.71
N ILE A 275 -12.14 6.52 4.89
CA ILE A 275 -10.87 6.16 5.53
C ILE A 275 -11.11 4.91 6.39
N LEU A 276 -10.35 3.86 6.12
CA LEU A 276 -10.40 2.63 6.89
C LEU A 276 -9.89 2.86 8.32
N GLU A 277 -10.52 2.19 9.28
CA GLU A 277 -10.01 2.14 10.66
C GLU A 277 -8.78 1.22 10.74
N GLU A 278 -7.69 1.74 11.32
CA GLU A 278 -6.40 1.05 11.45
C GLU A 278 -5.73 1.35 12.79
#